data_7bfe9f094da94e92d09b88546f5f9d56
#
_entry.id   7bfe9f094da94e92d09b88546f5f9d56
#
_cell.length_a   1.000
_cell.length_b   1.000
_cell.length_c   1.000
_cell.angle_alpha   90.00
_cell.angle_beta   90.00
_cell.angle_gamma   90.00
#
_symmetry.space_group_name_H-M   'P 1'
#
loop_
_entity.id
_entity.type
_entity.pdbx_description
1 polymer ?
#
loop_
_entity_poly.entity_id
_entity_poly.type
_entity_poly.pdbx_seq_one_letter_code
_entity_poly.pdbx_strand_id
1 'polypeptide(L)'
;LGLMVVLGISLMFHFDPQFRIGIIFGMISSLLAAVFPILNKKMMQLYDPGTITLYEMTGGFTILTLILPVYLYFSPVASMIPGVSDLGWLLILSLFCTVLAFNLSVRSLSKISPFTVNLSFNLEPVYGIALAFLIYKEYKEVGISFYIGIAIIFLTVVLQTVRVFLQSKTK
;
A
#
# COMPACT_ATOMS: atom_id res chain seq x y z
N LEU A 1 -16.62 10.64 1.26
CA LEU A 1 -15.38 10.32 1.98
C LEU A 1 -14.18 10.20 1.02
N GLY A 2 -14.26 9.43 -0.09
CA GLY A 2 -13.15 9.30 -1.04
C GLY A 2 -12.65 10.65 -1.60
N LEU A 3 -13.57 11.57 -1.92
CA LEU A 3 -13.20 12.93 -2.36
C LEU A 3 -12.45 13.72 -1.28
N MET A 4 -12.76 13.53 -0.01
CA MET A 4 -12.02 14.18 1.10
C MET A 4 -10.57 13.67 1.19
N VAL A 5 -10.33 12.38 0.93
CA VAL A 5 -8.97 11.82 0.87
C VAL A 5 -8.20 12.44 -0.31
N VAL A 6 -8.84 12.53 -1.49
CA VAL A 6 -8.22 13.16 -2.67
C VAL A 6 -7.88 14.63 -2.40
N LEU A 7 -8.76 15.38 -1.74
CA LEU A 7 -8.50 16.76 -1.34
C LEU A 7 -7.34 16.84 -0.33
N GLY A 8 -7.30 15.95 0.66
CA GLY A 8 -6.20 15.88 1.63
C GLY A 8 -4.85 15.62 0.95
N ILE A 9 -4.80 14.67 0.04
CA ILE A 9 -3.60 14.37 -0.74
C ILE A 9 -3.19 15.55 -1.62
N SER A 10 -4.16 16.20 -2.29
CA SER A 10 -3.88 17.38 -3.13
C SER A 10 -3.30 18.54 -2.34
N LEU A 11 -3.78 18.77 -1.11
CA LEU A 11 -3.24 19.78 -0.21
C LEU A 11 -1.83 19.44 0.30
N MET A 12 -1.56 18.16 0.55
CA MET A 12 -0.23 17.72 0.98
C MET A 12 0.84 17.97 -0.09
N PHE A 13 0.52 17.69 -1.35
CA PHE A 13 1.51 17.69 -2.42
C PHE A 13 1.54 18.98 -3.25
N HIS A 14 0.78 20.00 -2.91
CA HIS A 14 0.76 21.26 -3.63
C HIS A 14 1.01 21.03 -5.14
N PHE A 15 0.01 20.97 -5.97
CA PHE A 15 0.03 20.56 -7.39
C PHE A 15 1.26 21.09 -8.17
N ASP A 16 2.43 20.55 -7.88
CA ASP A 16 3.65 20.89 -8.60
C ASP A 16 3.66 20.06 -9.91
N PRO A 17 3.77 20.71 -11.08
CA PRO A 17 3.84 20.03 -12.37
C PRO A 17 4.89 18.93 -12.44
N GLN A 18 5.93 19.03 -11.66
CA GLN A 18 7.02 18.09 -11.52
C GLN A 18 6.55 16.69 -11.04
N PHE A 19 5.44 16.59 -10.30
CA PHE A 19 4.94 15.32 -9.76
C PHE A 19 3.78 14.70 -10.54
N ARG A 20 3.35 15.27 -11.67
CA ARG A 20 2.19 14.79 -12.45
C ARG A 20 2.29 13.32 -12.84
N ILE A 21 3.45 12.89 -13.31
CA ILE A 21 3.69 11.49 -13.71
C ILE A 21 3.54 10.56 -12.51
N GLY A 22 4.13 10.92 -11.36
CA GLY A 22 3.99 10.17 -10.12
C GLY A 22 2.53 10.07 -9.65
N ILE A 23 1.77 11.15 -9.76
CA ILE A 23 0.34 11.18 -9.41
C ILE A 23 -0.45 10.20 -10.29
N ILE A 24 -0.22 10.19 -11.61
CA ILE A 24 -0.90 9.26 -12.54
C ILE A 24 -0.58 7.81 -12.18
N PHE A 25 0.70 7.47 -11.96
CA PHE A 25 1.08 6.12 -11.54
C PHE A 25 0.49 5.76 -10.18
N GLY A 26 0.45 6.70 -9.23
CA GLY A 26 -0.19 6.50 -7.93
C GLY A 26 -1.69 6.22 -8.05
N MET A 27 -2.40 6.92 -8.92
CA MET A 27 -3.83 6.66 -9.18
C MET A 27 -4.06 5.27 -9.79
N ILE A 28 -3.25 4.86 -10.77
CA ILE A 28 -3.34 3.53 -11.37
C ILE A 28 -3.04 2.46 -10.32
N SER A 29 -1.99 2.65 -9.53
CA SER A 29 -1.60 1.74 -8.44
C SER A 29 -2.72 1.59 -7.41
N SER A 30 -3.34 2.69 -6.98
CA SER A 30 -4.43 2.65 -6.00
C SER A 30 -5.69 1.96 -6.55
N LEU A 31 -5.99 2.13 -7.84
CA LEU A 31 -7.07 1.41 -8.49
C LEU A 31 -6.80 -0.10 -8.51
N LEU A 32 -5.61 -0.52 -8.89
CA LEU A 32 -5.20 -1.93 -8.88
C LEU A 32 -5.23 -2.50 -7.46
N ALA A 33 -4.74 -1.77 -6.47
CA ALA A 33 -4.79 -2.16 -5.06
C ALA A 33 -6.23 -2.33 -4.54
N ALA A 34 -7.19 -1.55 -5.03
CA ALA A 34 -8.59 -1.70 -4.65
C ALA A 34 -9.26 -2.94 -5.28
N VAL A 35 -8.89 -3.27 -6.52
CA VAL A 35 -9.43 -4.45 -7.24
C VAL A 35 -8.84 -5.75 -6.72
N PHE A 36 -7.58 -5.75 -6.32
CA PHE A 36 -6.81 -6.92 -5.93
C PHE A 36 -7.48 -7.79 -4.83
N PRO A 37 -7.94 -7.26 -3.68
CA PRO A 37 -8.62 -8.08 -2.67
C PRO A 37 -9.98 -8.64 -3.14
N ILE A 38 -10.63 -7.99 -4.10
CA ILE A 38 -11.89 -8.46 -4.68
C ILE A 38 -11.63 -9.72 -5.50
N LEU A 39 -10.58 -9.71 -6.33
CA LEU A 39 -10.15 -10.86 -7.12
C LEU A 39 -9.74 -12.02 -6.21
N ASN A 40 -8.93 -11.74 -5.19
CA ASN A 40 -8.49 -12.75 -4.21
C ASN A 40 -9.67 -13.38 -3.49
N LYS A 41 -10.65 -12.59 -3.06
CA LYS A 41 -11.87 -13.11 -2.44
C LYS A 41 -12.61 -14.08 -3.37
N LYS A 42 -12.65 -13.79 -4.66
CA LYS A 42 -13.26 -14.67 -5.66
C LYS A 42 -12.45 -15.96 -5.85
N MET A 43 -11.12 -15.84 -5.92
CA MET A 43 -10.23 -17.01 -6.09
C MET A 43 -10.26 -17.95 -4.89
N MET A 44 -10.46 -17.43 -3.67
CA MET A 44 -10.59 -18.23 -2.45
C MET A 44 -11.81 -19.14 -2.42
N GLN A 45 -12.74 -19.03 -3.38
CA GLN A 45 -13.82 -20.00 -3.55
C GLN A 45 -13.34 -21.31 -4.18
N LEU A 46 -12.20 -21.27 -4.88
CA LEU A 46 -11.64 -22.39 -5.66
C LEU A 46 -10.31 -22.89 -5.09
N TYR A 47 -9.52 -22.02 -4.46
CA TYR A 47 -8.16 -22.29 -4.01
C TYR A 47 -7.96 -21.87 -2.56
N ASP A 48 -7.06 -22.54 -1.87
CA ASP A 48 -6.65 -22.13 -0.52
C ASP A 48 -5.75 -20.88 -0.53
N PRO A 49 -5.72 -20.11 0.57
CA PRO A 49 -4.94 -18.87 0.65
C PRO A 49 -3.45 -19.03 0.35
N GLY A 50 -2.85 -20.18 0.76
CA GLY A 50 -1.43 -20.44 0.51
C GLY A 50 -1.12 -20.61 -0.97
N THR A 51 -1.97 -21.34 -1.69
CA THR A 51 -1.87 -21.52 -3.14
C THR A 51 -2.01 -20.20 -3.87
N ILE A 52 -2.99 -19.36 -3.50
CA ILE A 52 -3.18 -18.03 -4.10
C ILE A 52 -1.90 -17.20 -3.90
N THR A 53 -1.41 -17.12 -2.67
CA THR A 53 -0.19 -16.36 -2.35
C THR A 53 1.01 -16.85 -3.17
N LEU A 54 1.18 -18.16 -3.31
CA LEU A 54 2.28 -18.74 -4.08
C LEU A 54 2.23 -18.31 -5.56
N TYR A 55 1.06 -18.43 -6.19
CA TYR A 55 0.90 -18.04 -7.60
C TYR A 55 1.09 -16.54 -7.81
N GLU A 56 0.58 -15.71 -6.91
CA GLU A 56 0.73 -14.26 -7.01
C GLU A 56 2.19 -13.82 -6.83
N MET A 57 2.90 -14.37 -5.85
CA MET A 57 4.32 -14.07 -5.63
C MET A 57 5.18 -14.58 -6.82
N THR A 58 4.92 -15.80 -7.31
CA THR A 58 5.63 -16.36 -8.46
C THR A 58 5.34 -15.58 -9.73
N GLY A 59 4.08 -15.21 -9.97
CA GLY A 59 3.67 -14.39 -11.10
C GLY A 59 4.32 -13.01 -11.08
N GLY A 60 4.30 -12.33 -9.93
CA GLY A 60 4.96 -11.05 -9.74
C GLY A 60 6.47 -11.13 -9.98
N PHE A 61 7.14 -12.13 -9.41
CA PHE A 61 8.57 -12.38 -9.63
C PHE A 61 8.88 -12.60 -11.12
N THR A 62 8.10 -13.43 -11.80
CA THR A 62 8.30 -13.73 -13.23
C THR A 62 8.16 -12.47 -14.08
N ILE A 63 7.10 -11.68 -13.87
CA ILE A 63 6.88 -10.44 -14.62
C ILE A 63 8.01 -9.44 -14.38
N LEU A 64 8.40 -9.23 -13.13
CA LEU A 64 9.49 -8.32 -12.77
C LEU A 64 10.81 -8.76 -13.39
N THR A 65 11.11 -10.07 -13.39
CA THR A 65 12.32 -10.62 -14.02
C THR A 65 12.32 -10.39 -15.53
N LEU A 66 11.17 -10.50 -16.20
CA LEU A 66 11.06 -10.24 -17.64
C LEU A 66 11.18 -8.74 -17.99
N ILE A 67 10.68 -7.87 -17.13
CA ILE A 67 10.75 -6.41 -17.33
C ILE A 67 12.13 -5.86 -16.99
N LEU A 68 12.86 -6.50 -16.07
CA LEU A 68 14.15 -6.03 -15.56
C LEU A 68 15.18 -5.70 -16.65
N PRO A 69 15.43 -6.53 -17.68
CA PRO A 69 16.39 -6.20 -18.75
C PRO A 69 16.00 -4.93 -19.50
N VAL A 70 14.70 -4.73 -19.75
CA VAL A 70 14.19 -3.54 -20.43
C VAL A 70 14.40 -2.30 -19.54
N TYR A 71 14.11 -2.40 -18.26
CA TYR A 71 14.34 -1.32 -17.30
C TYR A 71 15.82 -0.92 -17.23
N LEU A 72 16.73 -1.90 -17.17
CA LEU A 72 18.17 -1.67 -17.11
C LEU A 72 18.74 -1.04 -18.39
N TYR A 73 18.13 -1.33 -19.53
CA TYR A 73 18.51 -0.69 -20.78
C TYR A 73 18.26 0.82 -20.77
N PHE A 74 17.14 1.27 -20.18
CA PHE A 74 16.80 2.70 -20.07
C PHE A 74 17.39 3.40 -18.85
N SER A 75 17.70 2.66 -17.80
CA SER A 75 18.21 3.17 -16.53
C SER A 75 19.37 2.29 -16.04
N PRO A 76 20.55 2.41 -16.66
CA PRO A 76 21.71 1.60 -16.28
C PRO A 76 22.14 1.92 -14.85
N VAL A 77 22.34 0.89 -14.04
CA VAL A 77 22.84 0.98 -12.66
C VAL A 77 24.26 0.43 -12.56
N ALA A 78 25.09 1.04 -11.73
CA ALA A 78 26.50 0.66 -11.59
C ALA A 78 26.70 -0.73 -10.98
N SER A 79 25.80 -1.15 -10.08
CA SER A 79 25.81 -2.50 -9.48
C SER A 79 24.39 -2.87 -9.06
N MET A 80 24.01 -4.11 -9.35
CA MET A 80 22.74 -4.70 -8.89
C MET A 80 22.92 -5.63 -7.69
N ILE A 81 24.15 -5.93 -7.32
CA ILE A 81 24.43 -6.86 -6.21
C ILE A 81 24.40 -6.05 -4.92
N PRO A 82 23.40 -6.33 -4.04
CA PRO A 82 23.33 -5.66 -2.74
C PRO A 82 24.47 -6.09 -1.83
N GLY A 83 24.88 -5.20 -0.94
CA GLY A 83 25.84 -5.53 0.12
C GLY A 83 25.29 -6.59 1.10
N VAL A 84 26.18 -7.21 1.87
CA VAL A 84 25.77 -8.24 2.85
C VAL A 84 24.76 -7.71 3.85
N SER A 85 24.94 -6.47 4.31
CA SER A 85 23.98 -5.80 5.20
C SER A 85 22.62 -5.61 4.54
N ASP A 86 22.62 -5.19 3.27
CA ASP A 86 21.38 -4.96 2.50
C ASP A 86 20.63 -6.27 2.26
N LEU A 87 21.38 -7.37 2.01
CA LEU A 87 20.78 -8.71 1.90
C LEU A 87 20.05 -9.11 3.19
N GLY A 88 20.60 -8.82 4.37
CA GLY A 88 19.96 -9.07 5.64
C GLY A 88 18.62 -8.32 5.78
N TRP A 89 18.63 -7.03 5.47
CA TRP A 89 17.40 -6.20 5.50
C TRP A 89 16.39 -6.63 4.44
N LEU A 90 16.83 -6.98 3.23
CA LEU A 90 15.97 -7.50 2.18
C LEU A 90 15.33 -8.84 2.55
N LEU A 91 16.03 -9.72 3.26
CA LEU A 91 15.46 -10.96 3.79
C LEU A 91 14.37 -10.70 4.84
N ILE A 92 14.60 -9.78 5.76
CA ILE A 92 13.59 -9.38 6.73
C ILE A 92 12.36 -8.81 6.02
N LEU A 93 12.56 -7.89 5.08
CA LEU A 93 11.49 -7.27 4.30
C LEU A 93 10.69 -8.32 3.51
N SER A 94 11.38 -9.25 2.84
CA SER A 94 10.71 -10.27 2.02
C SER A 94 9.94 -11.28 2.86
N LEU A 95 10.49 -11.77 3.96
CA LEU A 95 9.84 -12.81 4.77
C LEU A 95 8.73 -12.24 5.65
N PHE A 96 9.00 -11.18 6.38
CA PHE A 96 8.04 -10.64 7.36
C PHE A 96 7.09 -9.61 6.74
N CYS A 97 7.61 -8.64 6.00
CA CYS A 97 6.78 -7.55 5.47
C CYS A 97 6.11 -7.92 4.14
N THR A 98 6.57 -8.95 3.44
CA THR A 98 5.94 -9.40 2.19
C THR A 98 5.25 -10.74 2.38
N VAL A 99 5.97 -11.86 2.53
CA VAL A 99 5.35 -13.20 2.53
C VAL A 99 4.37 -13.37 3.70
N LEU A 100 4.79 -13.07 4.93
CA LEU A 100 3.93 -13.22 6.11
C LEU A 100 2.74 -12.26 6.06
N ALA A 101 2.97 -10.97 5.84
CA ALA A 101 1.92 -9.96 5.80
C ALA A 101 0.90 -10.22 4.68
N PHE A 102 1.39 -10.61 3.51
CA PHE A 102 0.54 -10.93 2.36
C PHE A 102 -0.32 -12.16 2.62
N ASN A 103 0.27 -13.24 3.15
CA ASN A 103 -0.47 -14.46 3.50
C ASN A 103 -1.53 -14.20 4.57
N LEU A 104 -1.23 -13.38 5.58
CA LEU A 104 -2.20 -12.96 6.59
C LEU A 104 -3.33 -12.14 5.98
N SER A 105 -3.02 -11.22 5.05
CA SER A 105 -4.00 -10.41 4.34
C SER A 105 -4.97 -11.30 3.54
N VAL A 106 -4.44 -12.21 2.72
CA VAL A 106 -5.27 -13.15 1.93
C VAL A 106 -6.11 -14.04 2.84
N ARG A 107 -5.53 -14.59 3.93
CA ARG A 107 -6.29 -15.38 4.92
C ARG A 107 -7.40 -14.58 5.59
N SER A 108 -7.20 -13.29 5.83
CA SER A 108 -8.23 -12.42 6.42
C SER A 108 -9.45 -12.30 5.53
N LEU A 109 -9.28 -12.33 4.19
CA LEU A 109 -10.38 -12.29 3.23
C LEU A 109 -11.33 -13.50 3.36
N SER A 110 -10.93 -14.61 3.97
CA SER A 110 -11.83 -15.73 4.24
C SER A 110 -12.91 -15.37 5.26
N LYS A 111 -12.61 -14.46 6.18
CA LYS A 111 -13.47 -14.11 7.33
C LYS A 111 -14.13 -12.73 7.20
N ILE A 112 -13.50 -11.81 6.49
CA ILE A 112 -13.98 -10.42 6.35
C ILE A 112 -14.15 -10.03 4.89
N SER A 113 -14.86 -8.92 4.64
CA SER A 113 -15.09 -8.44 3.28
C SER A 113 -13.84 -7.75 2.70
N PRO A 114 -13.65 -7.77 1.37
CA PRO A 114 -12.57 -7.01 0.71
C PRO A 114 -12.60 -5.52 1.05
N PHE A 115 -13.80 -4.96 1.23
CA PHE A 115 -13.97 -3.58 1.65
C PHE A 115 -13.36 -3.31 3.03
N THR A 116 -13.58 -4.22 4.00
CA THR A 116 -13.01 -4.09 5.35
C THR A 116 -11.48 -4.21 5.34
N VAL A 117 -10.92 -5.10 4.51
CA VAL A 117 -9.47 -5.22 4.33
C VAL A 117 -8.89 -3.92 3.75
N ASN A 118 -9.48 -3.39 2.67
CA ASN A 118 -9.05 -2.12 2.09
C ASN A 118 -9.20 -0.94 3.06
N LEU A 119 -10.23 -0.95 3.90
CA LEU A 119 -10.40 0.06 4.94
C LEU A 119 -9.26 0.02 5.97
N SER A 120 -8.82 -1.18 6.36
CA SER A 120 -7.70 -1.35 7.28
C SER A 120 -6.38 -0.82 6.68
N PHE A 121 -6.16 -0.98 5.37
CA PHE A 121 -5.00 -0.41 4.69
C PHE A 121 -4.99 1.12 4.68
N ASN A 122 -6.16 1.78 4.77
CA ASN A 122 -6.20 3.24 4.89
C ASN A 122 -5.58 3.77 6.21
N LEU A 123 -5.30 2.91 7.18
CA LEU A 123 -4.56 3.26 8.40
C LEU A 123 -3.03 3.27 8.17
N GLU A 124 -2.54 2.65 7.11
CA GLU A 124 -1.11 2.56 6.78
C GLU A 124 -0.41 3.94 6.75
N PRO A 125 -0.94 4.98 6.08
CA PRO A 125 -0.32 6.30 6.10
C PRO A 125 -0.20 6.88 7.51
N VAL A 126 -1.15 6.60 8.39
CA VAL A 126 -1.13 7.09 9.78
C VAL A 126 0.04 6.48 10.55
N TYR A 127 0.21 5.16 10.46
CA TYR A 127 1.33 4.47 11.11
C TYR A 127 2.66 4.82 10.46
N GLY A 128 2.71 4.88 9.12
CA GLY A 128 3.92 5.25 8.38
C GLY A 128 4.44 6.64 8.75
N ILE A 129 3.57 7.63 8.79
CA ILE A 129 3.91 9.01 9.18
C ILE A 129 4.33 9.07 10.66
N ALA A 130 3.61 8.39 11.56
CA ALA A 130 3.98 8.35 12.96
C ALA A 130 5.38 7.74 13.16
N LEU A 131 5.71 6.66 12.47
CA LEU A 131 7.03 6.03 12.50
C LEU A 131 8.11 6.92 11.89
N ALA A 132 7.84 7.58 10.76
CA ALA A 132 8.77 8.53 10.14
C ALA A 132 9.11 9.69 11.09
N PHE A 133 8.12 10.22 11.80
CA PHE A 133 8.32 11.27 12.77
C PHE A 133 9.12 10.79 13.99
N LEU A 134 8.89 9.58 14.47
CA LEU A 134 9.59 9.03 15.63
C LEU A 134 11.04 8.63 15.30
N ILE A 135 11.27 7.98 14.16
CA ILE A 135 12.57 7.39 13.80
C ILE A 135 13.46 8.42 13.13
N TYR A 136 12.92 9.14 12.12
CA TYR A 136 13.71 10.05 11.27
C TYR A 136 13.62 11.52 11.70
N LYS A 137 12.70 11.86 12.64
CA LYS A 137 12.45 13.24 13.10
C LYS A 137 12.06 14.20 11.96
N GLU A 138 11.42 13.68 10.92
CA GLU A 138 11.02 14.42 9.70
C GLU A 138 9.98 15.52 9.98
N TYR A 139 9.37 15.54 11.17
CA TYR A 139 8.42 16.59 11.59
C TYR A 139 9.01 18.01 11.51
N LYS A 140 10.34 18.15 11.42
CA LYS A 140 11.02 19.44 11.30
C LYS A 140 11.09 19.98 9.86
N GLU A 141 10.88 19.12 8.87
CA GLU A 141 11.03 19.43 7.45
C GLU A 141 9.70 19.64 6.74
N VAL A 142 8.58 19.32 7.41
CA VAL A 142 7.25 19.37 6.81
C VAL A 142 6.53 20.68 7.15
N GLY A 143 5.90 21.27 6.12
CA GLY A 143 5.12 22.50 6.24
C GLY A 143 3.72 22.28 6.83
N ILE A 144 3.05 23.38 7.15
CA ILE A 144 1.71 23.37 7.75
C ILE A 144 0.65 22.68 6.87
N SER A 145 0.79 22.80 5.55
CA SER A 145 -0.08 22.14 4.56
C SER A 145 -0.06 20.63 4.68
N PHE A 146 1.08 20.04 5.05
CA PHE A 146 1.24 18.62 5.30
C PHE A 146 0.41 18.17 6.51
N TYR A 147 0.48 18.91 7.61
CA TYR A 147 -0.32 18.60 8.81
C TYR A 147 -1.82 18.70 8.58
N ILE A 148 -2.26 19.69 7.79
CA ILE A 148 -3.67 19.82 7.40
C ILE A 148 -4.09 18.61 6.55
N GLY A 149 -3.28 18.19 5.57
CA GLY A 149 -3.53 17.01 4.75
C GLY A 149 -3.66 15.73 5.58
N ILE A 150 -2.73 15.48 6.51
CA ILE A 150 -2.79 14.35 7.44
C ILE A 150 -4.07 14.38 8.27
N ALA A 151 -4.42 15.54 8.85
CA ALA A 151 -5.62 15.68 9.67
C ALA A 151 -6.90 15.33 8.88
N ILE A 152 -6.99 15.75 7.61
CA ILE A 152 -8.11 15.41 6.72
C ILE A 152 -8.16 13.90 6.46
N ILE A 153 -7.01 13.28 6.14
CA ILE A 153 -6.94 11.83 5.89
C ILE A 153 -7.34 11.06 7.14
N PHE A 154 -6.77 11.41 8.29
CA PHE A 154 -7.08 10.77 9.57
C PHE A 154 -8.57 10.89 9.92
N LEU A 155 -9.15 12.09 9.82
CA LEU A 155 -10.57 12.33 10.04
C LEU A 155 -11.44 11.46 9.12
N THR A 156 -11.06 11.36 7.84
CA THR A 156 -11.79 10.55 6.85
C THR A 156 -11.77 9.07 7.20
N VAL A 157 -10.62 8.55 7.63
CA VAL A 157 -10.46 7.15 8.06
C VAL A 157 -11.33 6.88 9.30
N VAL A 158 -11.29 7.76 10.30
CA VAL A 158 -12.11 7.63 11.52
C VAL A 158 -13.60 7.63 11.18
N LEU A 159 -14.07 8.59 10.38
CA LEU A 159 -15.47 8.68 9.97
C LEU A 159 -15.92 7.43 9.20
N GLN A 160 -15.06 6.90 8.33
CA GLN A 160 -15.35 5.71 7.56
C GLN A 160 -15.41 4.47 8.45
N THR A 161 -14.50 4.33 9.41
CA THR A 161 -14.48 3.24 10.38
C THR A 161 -15.74 3.25 11.24
N VAL A 162 -16.12 4.41 11.77
CA VAL A 162 -17.35 4.59 12.55
C VAL A 162 -18.60 4.22 11.73
N ARG A 163 -18.66 4.68 10.47
CA ARG A 163 -19.78 4.35 9.57
C ARG A 163 -19.91 2.83 9.35
N VAL A 164 -18.80 2.13 9.09
CA VAL A 164 -18.82 0.68 8.89
C VAL A 164 -19.25 -0.04 10.16
N PHE A 165 -18.75 0.39 11.31
CA PHE A 165 -19.11 -0.18 12.60
C PHE A 165 -20.60 -0.03 12.92
N LEU A 166 -21.17 1.14 12.64
CA LEU A 166 -22.61 1.38 12.82
C LEU A 166 -23.47 0.52 11.87
N GLN A 167 -23.04 0.37 10.61
CA GLN A 167 -23.75 -0.48 9.64
C GLN A 167 -23.69 -1.97 9.98
N SER A 168 -22.63 -2.43 10.66
CA SER A 168 -22.50 -3.83 11.09
C SER A 168 -23.42 -4.19 12.26
N LYS A 169 -23.85 -3.19 13.07
CA LYS A 169 -24.78 -3.39 14.18
C LYS A 169 -26.26 -3.42 13.74
N THR A 170 -26.55 -2.99 12.52
CA THR A 170 -27.93 -2.88 12.00
C THR A 170 -28.33 -4.10 11.15
N LYS A 171 -27.44 -5.05 10.97
CA LYS A 171 -27.67 -6.37 10.37
C LYS A 171 -27.63 -7.46 11.43
#